data_2003ed72baa0c9994b52ef17b30060f2
#
_entry.id   2003ed72baa0c9994b52ef17b30060f2
#
_cell.length_a   1.000
_cell.length_b   1.000
_cell.length_c   1.000
_cell.angle_alpha   90.00
_cell.angle_beta   90.00
_cell.angle_gamma   90.00
#
_symmetry.space_group_name_H-M   'P 1'
#
loop_
_entity.id
_entity.type
_entity.pdbx_description
1 polymer ?
#
loop_
_entity_poly.entity_id
_entity_poly.type
_entity_poly.pdbx_seq_one_letter_code
_entity_poly.pdbx_strand_id
1 'polypeptide(L)'
;HFDANPATMGPGPNTTIETEKSQGSIGSSKRAAPRPQKSKDTKKYKFAPDQLGKTLSQSVQRLHASAGWEEFVLQTRGALHIRDSVHNVPHPAADLLKHIRDHGARVETTTTPWERTKIEEHLRRGSHSSVDEHVEFVRDEMADFAEKGFWAVLPYEEVKHLKTLRLSPLGCVPQRGRRPRLIV
;
A
#
# COMPACT_ATOMS: atom_id res chain seq x y z
N HIS A 1 32.59 -11.22 -42.92
CA HIS A 1 31.97 -12.28 -43.69
C HIS A 1 31.84 -13.52 -42.82
N PHE A 2 30.66 -13.73 -42.29
CA PHE A 2 30.22 -15.02 -41.81
C PHE A 2 28.75 -15.16 -42.20
N ASP A 3 28.52 -15.98 -43.21
CA ASP A 3 27.21 -16.41 -43.66
C ASP A 3 26.70 -17.47 -42.68
N ALA A 4 25.54 -17.24 -42.08
CA ALA A 4 24.83 -18.22 -41.30
C ALA A 4 23.55 -18.64 -42.00
N ASN A 5 23.54 -19.89 -42.38
CA ASN A 5 22.49 -20.64 -43.11
C ASN A 5 21.30 -20.93 -42.15
N PRO A 6 20.03 -20.70 -42.51
CA PRO A 6 18.89 -21.08 -41.71
C PRO A 6 18.52 -22.56 -41.96
N ALA A 7 18.60 -23.36 -40.92
CA ALA A 7 18.13 -24.73 -40.91
C ALA A 7 16.60 -24.79 -40.83
N THR A 8 15.99 -25.39 -41.84
CA THR A 8 14.58 -25.74 -41.98
C THR A 8 14.25 -26.89 -41.02
N MET A 9 13.41 -26.67 -40.02
CA MET A 9 12.82 -27.75 -39.22
C MET A 9 11.46 -28.14 -39.80
N GLY A 10 11.31 -29.40 -40.18
CA GLY A 10 10.08 -30.02 -40.63
C GLY A 10 9.09 -30.36 -39.52
N PRO A 11 7.81 -30.59 -39.84
CA PRO A 11 6.77 -30.83 -38.87
C PRO A 11 6.87 -32.22 -38.22
N GLY A 12 6.84 -32.28 -36.89
CA GLY A 12 6.77 -33.49 -36.11
C GLY A 12 5.37 -34.14 -36.11
N PRO A 13 5.26 -35.43 -35.80
CA PRO A 13 4.03 -36.20 -36.00
C PRO A 13 2.96 -35.89 -34.96
N ASN A 14 1.71 -35.78 -35.45
CA ASN A 14 0.48 -35.72 -34.68
C ASN A 14 0.29 -36.97 -33.79
N THR A 15 0.32 -36.82 -32.49
CA THR A 15 -0.15 -37.86 -31.57
C THR A 15 -1.58 -37.55 -31.18
N THR A 16 -2.53 -38.27 -31.72
CA THR A 16 -3.94 -38.25 -31.31
C THR A 16 -4.07 -38.97 -29.97
N ILE A 17 -4.42 -38.23 -28.94
CA ILE A 17 -4.78 -38.81 -27.64
C ILE A 17 -6.29 -38.93 -27.59
N GLU A 18 -6.77 -40.21 -27.65
CA GLU A 18 -8.17 -40.53 -27.38
C GLU A 18 -8.51 -40.27 -25.92
N THR A 19 -9.48 -39.39 -25.70
CA THR A 19 -9.98 -39.06 -24.35
C THR A 19 -11.16 -39.98 -24.01
N GLU A 20 -10.91 -40.98 -23.16
CA GLU A 20 -11.98 -41.78 -22.55
C GLU A 20 -12.86 -40.91 -21.64
N LYS A 21 -14.17 -40.92 -21.95
CA LYS A 21 -15.20 -40.29 -21.14
C LYS A 21 -15.48 -41.13 -19.89
N SER A 22 -14.86 -40.77 -18.77
CA SER A 22 -15.31 -41.20 -17.45
C SER A 22 -16.43 -40.29 -16.94
N GLN A 23 -17.66 -40.78 -16.94
CA GLN A 23 -18.80 -40.14 -16.30
C GLN A 23 -18.72 -40.36 -14.79
N GLY A 24 -18.06 -39.46 -14.06
CA GLY A 24 -18.11 -39.39 -12.61
C GLY A 24 -19.12 -38.30 -12.18
N SER A 25 -20.30 -38.72 -11.74
CA SER A 25 -21.30 -37.87 -11.09
C SER A 25 -20.74 -37.35 -9.76
N ILE A 26 -20.19 -36.13 -9.74
CA ILE A 26 -19.79 -35.46 -8.52
C ILE A 26 -20.98 -34.65 -8.01
N GLY A 27 -21.60 -35.16 -6.94
CA GLY A 27 -22.66 -34.47 -6.21
C GLY A 27 -22.19 -33.09 -5.75
N SER A 28 -22.79 -32.04 -6.30
CA SER A 28 -22.58 -30.65 -5.91
C SER A 28 -23.14 -30.43 -4.50
N SER A 29 -22.30 -30.63 -3.50
CA SER A 29 -22.57 -30.17 -2.13
C SER A 29 -22.44 -28.65 -2.13
N LYS A 30 -23.57 -27.95 -2.20
CA LYS A 30 -23.65 -26.50 -1.97
C LYS A 30 -23.18 -26.21 -0.55
N ARG A 31 -21.91 -25.90 -0.38
CA ARG A 31 -21.42 -25.31 0.88
C ARG A 31 -22.16 -23.98 1.07
N ALA A 32 -23.03 -23.95 2.08
CA ALA A 32 -23.68 -22.72 2.53
C ALA A 32 -22.56 -21.69 2.84
N ALA A 33 -22.69 -20.48 2.29
CA ALA A 33 -21.80 -19.39 2.61
C ALA A 33 -21.79 -19.18 4.12
N PRO A 34 -20.61 -19.00 4.75
CA PRO A 34 -20.53 -18.77 6.18
C PRO A 34 -21.30 -17.47 6.50
N ARG A 35 -22.29 -17.57 7.39
CA ARG A 35 -22.99 -16.40 7.93
C ARG A 35 -21.98 -15.41 8.46
N PRO A 36 -22.08 -14.10 8.16
CA PRO A 36 -21.22 -13.10 8.74
C PRO A 36 -21.36 -13.15 10.27
N GLN A 37 -20.33 -13.62 10.94
CA GLN A 37 -20.25 -13.54 12.39
C GLN A 37 -20.10 -12.07 12.76
N LYS A 38 -21.13 -11.50 13.40
CA LYS A 38 -21.02 -10.17 14.04
C LYS A 38 -19.83 -10.23 15.00
N SER A 39 -18.77 -9.51 14.67
CA SER A 39 -17.63 -9.37 15.56
C SER A 39 -18.09 -8.68 16.84
N LYS A 40 -17.94 -9.36 17.98
CA LYS A 40 -18.28 -8.83 19.33
C LYS A 40 -17.23 -7.85 19.87
N ASP A 41 -16.26 -7.46 19.06
CA ASP A 41 -15.22 -6.50 19.47
C ASP A 41 -15.61 -5.09 19.05
N THR A 42 -16.62 -4.52 19.71
CA THR A 42 -16.79 -3.06 19.78
C THR A 42 -15.74 -2.48 20.74
N LYS A 43 -14.45 -2.56 20.38
CA LYS A 43 -13.47 -1.66 20.99
C LYS A 43 -13.87 -0.26 20.57
N LYS A 44 -14.28 0.57 21.55
CA LYS A 44 -14.54 2.00 21.30
C LYS A 44 -13.34 2.60 20.59
N TYR A 45 -13.56 3.12 19.40
CA TYR A 45 -12.53 3.83 18.63
C TYR A 45 -12.04 5.02 19.45
N LYS A 46 -10.71 5.23 19.48
CA LYS A 46 -10.09 6.19 20.39
C LYS A 46 -10.18 7.63 19.88
N PHE A 47 -10.40 7.82 18.61
CA PHE A 47 -10.26 9.14 17.97
C PHE A 47 -11.63 9.77 17.71
N ALA A 48 -11.76 11.04 18.11
CA ALA A 48 -12.93 11.83 17.77
C ALA A 48 -12.99 12.12 16.25
N PRO A 49 -14.18 12.25 15.65
CA PRO A 49 -14.32 12.48 14.21
C PRO A 49 -13.56 13.71 13.68
N ASP A 50 -13.31 14.70 14.52
CA ASP A 50 -12.58 15.93 14.18
C ASP A 50 -11.05 15.79 14.27
N GLN A 51 -10.54 14.68 14.80
CA GLN A 51 -9.10 14.46 14.98
C GLN A 51 -8.36 14.45 13.64
N LEU A 52 -8.92 13.78 12.64
CA LEU A 52 -8.33 13.74 11.30
C LEU A 52 -8.29 15.13 10.65
N GLY A 53 -9.33 15.94 10.85
CA GLY A 53 -9.37 17.34 10.37
C GLY A 53 -8.27 18.20 10.99
N LYS A 54 -8.05 18.07 12.29
CA LYS A 54 -6.94 18.74 12.99
C LYS A 54 -5.58 18.32 12.45
N THR A 55 -5.38 17.02 12.28
CA THR A 55 -4.14 16.45 11.75
C THR A 55 -3.88 16.94 10.32
N LEU A 56 -4.91 16.99 9.48
CA LEU A 56 -4.83 17.54 8.13
C LEU A 56 -4.37 19.00 8.16
N SER A 57 -5.03 19.85 8.97
CA SER A 57 -4.69 21.27 9.10
C SER A 57 -3.25 21.47 9.58
N GLN A 58 -2.80 20.71 10.54
CA GLN A 58 -1.42 20.74 11.03
C GLN A 58 -0.40 20.31 9.97
N SER A 59 -0.74 19.29 9.17
CA SER A 59 0.13 18.84 8.08
C SER A 59 0.28 19.89 6.99
N VAL A 60 -0.83 20.56 6.61
CA VAL A 60 -0.80 21.66 5.64
C VAL A 60 0.01 22.84 6.17
N GLN A 61 -0.19 23.24 7.43
CA GLN A 61 0.58 24.33 8.04
C GLN A 61 2.08 24.02 8.04
N ARG A 62 2.48 22.79 8.39
CA ARG A 62 3.89 22.36 8.35
C ARG A 62 4.44 22.38 6.94
N LEU A 63 3.67 21.90 5.96
CA LEU A 63 4.07 21.94 4.55
C LEU A 63 4.34 23.38 4.08
N HIS A 64 3.45 24.32 4.39
CA HIS A 64 3.59 25.72 4.01
C HIS A 64 4.72 26.44 4.77
N ALA A 65 5.06 25.99 5.97
CA ALA A 65 6.18 26.53 6.75
C ALA A 65 7.53 25.96 6.32
N SER A 66 7.56 24.87 5.57
CA SER A 66 8.79 24.23 5.09
C SER A 66 9.29 24.90 3.82
N ALA A 67 10.63 24.87 3.61
CA ALA A 67 11.26 25.41 2.38
C ALA A 67 11.00 24.50 1.15
N GLY A 68 10.14 23.52 1.24
CA GLY A 68 9.72 22.65 0.15
C GLY A 68 9.42 21.24 0.63
N TRP A 69 9.11 20.38 -0.34
CA TRP A 69 8.67 19.01 -0.08
C TRP A 69 9.69 18.18 0.71
N GLU A 70 10.97 18.26 0.37
CA GLU A 70 12.02 17.48 1.02
C GLU A 70 12.17 17.85 2.50
N GLU A 71 12.16 19.15 2.81
CA GLU A 71 12.21 19.61 4.19
C GLU A 71 10.97 19.19 4.97
N PHE A 72 9.78 19.30 4.39
CA PHE A 72 8.55 18.82 5.00
C PHE A 72 8.62 17.33 5.35
N VAL A 73 9.13 16.50 4.44
CA VAL A 73 9.32 15.06 4.69
C VAL A 73 10.32 14.83 5.82
N LEU A 74 11.44 15.53 5.82
CA LEU A 74 12.46 15.41 6.89
C LEU A 74 11.89 15.82 8.25
N GLN A 75 11.16 16.91 8.32
CA GLN A 75 10.51 17.37 9.57
C GLN A 75 9.46 16.38 10.06
N THR A 76 8.66 15.82 9.16
CA THR A 76 7.66 14.81 9.51
C THR A 76 8.34 13.53 10.05
N ARG A 77 9.46 13.13 9.46
CA ARG A 77 10.26 11.98 9.92
C ARG A 77 10.99 12.24 11.23
N GLY A 78 11.46 13.45 11.48
CA GLY A 78 12.11 13.82 12.74
C GLY A 78 11.22 13.65 13.97
N ALA A 79 9.88 13.62 13.78
CA ALA A 79 8.91 13.28 14.82
C ALA A 79 8.81 11.77 15.10
N LEU A 80 9.41 10.92 14.25
CA LEU A 80 9.47 9.48 14.50
C LEU A 80 10.47 9.20 15.64
N HIS A 81 9.95 8.90 16.82
CA HIS A 81 10.74 8.34 17.92
C HIS A 81 11.15 6.91 17.57
N ILE A 82 12.09 6.78 16.64
CA ILE A 82 12.71 5.51 16.34
C ILE A 82 13.61 5.19 17.52
N ARG A 83 13.25 4.12 18.24
CA ARG A 83 13.96 3.67 19.42
C ARG A 83 15.46 3.55 19.13
N ASP A 84 16.30 4.03 20.04
CA ASP A 84 17.77 3.92 19.96
C ASP A 84 18.30 2.48 19.94
N SER A 85 17.41 1.49 19.98
CA SER A 85 17.75 0.06 19.93
C SER A 85 18.59 -0.35 18.74
N VAL A 86 18.54 0.41 17.62
CA VAL A 86 19.39 0.15 16.44
C VAL A 86 20.87 0.46 16.69
N HIS A 87 21.18 1.33 17.66
CA HIS A 87 22.58 1.71 17.94
C HIS A 87 23.43 0.59 18.53
N ASN A 88 22.83 -0.35 19.21
CA ASN A 88 23.52 -1.41 19.95
C ASN A 88 23.39 -2.80 19.32
N VAL A 89 22.93 -2.89 18.08
CA VAL A 89 22.84 -4.18 17.39
C VAL A 89 24.22 -4.59 16.86
N PRO A 90 24.82 -5.69 17.38
CA PRO A 90 26.11 -6.18 16.89
C PRO A 90 25.92 -6.89 15.55
N HIS A 91 25.69 -6.13 14.48
CA HIS A 91 25.46 -6.68 13.14
C HIS A 91 26.26 -5.90 12.09
N PRO A 92 26.84 -6.56 11.09
CA PRO A 92 27.61 -5.88 10.03
C PRO A 92 26.84 -4.77 9.30
N ALA A 93 25.50 -4.89 9.24
CA ALA A 93 24.64 -3.88 8.62
C ALA A 93 24.17 -2.78 9.60
N ALA A 94 24.70 -2.72 10.83
CA ALA A 94 24.25 -1.74 11.82
C ALA A 94 24.37 -0.29 11.33
N ASP A 95 25.47 0.06 10.66
CA ASP A 95 25.69 1.40 10.12
C ASP A 95 24.75 1.72 8.94
N LEU A 96 24.45 0.75 8.09
CA LEU A 96 23.43 0.89 7.06
C LEU A 96 22.04 1.11 7.66
N LEU A 97 21.68 0.35 8.70
CA LEU A 97 20.41 0.52 9.41
C LEU A 97 20.30 1.90 10.08
N LYS A 98 21.38 2.39 10.67
CA LYS A 98 21.45 3.76 11.21
C LYS A 98 21.25 4.79 10.11
N HIS A 99 21.98 4.63 8.99
CA HIS A 99 21.84 5.53 7.83
C HIS A 99 20.41 5.55 7.29
N ILE A 100 19.77 4.38 7.10
CA ILE A 100 18.38 4.27 6.68
C ILE A 100 17.44 4.91 7.70
N ARG A 101 17.70 4.75 8.99
CA ARG A 101 16.91 5.40 10.04
C ARG A 101 17.00 6.93 9.93
N ASP A 102 18.19 7.47 9.77
CA ASP A 102 18.41 8.91 9.84
C ASP A 102 18.01 9.62 8.53
N HIS A 103 18.25 8.97 7.39
CA HIS A 103 18.06 9.56 6.06
C HIS A 103 16.93 8.90 5.24
N GLY A 104 16.41 7.72 5.69
CA GLY A 104 15.49 6.88 4.95
C GLY A 104 16.17 5.97 3.94
N ALA A 105 15.43 4.96 3.54
CA ALA A 105 15.83 4.15 2.39
C ALA A 105 15.62 4.96 1.12
N ARG A 106 16.66 5.12 0.33
CA ARG A 106 16.55 5.71 -0.99
C ARG A 106 15.81 4.73 -1.91
N VAL A 107 14.67 5.15 -2.43
CA VAL A 107 13.91 4.37 -3.40
C VAL A 107 14.09 5.00 -4.77
N GLU A 108 14.71 4.27 -5.67
CA GLU A 108 14.81 4.64 -7.08
C GLU A 108 13.76 3.86 -7.87
N THR A 109 12.84 4.57 -8.50
CA THR A 109 11.85 3.94 -9.38
C THR A 109 12.38 3.94 -10.80
N THR A 110 12.45 2.78 -11.43
CA THR A 110 12.83 2.64 -12.85
C THR A 110 11.69 3.00 -13.82
N THR A 111 10.49 3.21 -13.28
CA THR A 111 9.32 3.56 -14.08
C THR A 111 9.24 5.07 -14.31
N THR A 112 8.83 5.47 -15.52
CA THR A 112 8.58 6.87 -15.86
C THR A 112 7.60 7.53 -14.89
N PRO A 113 7.72 8.84 -14.62
CA PRO A 113 6.71 9.58 -13.88
C PRO A 113 5.31 9.36 -14.49
N TRP A 114 4.30 9.35 -13.64
CA TRP A 114 2.94 9.23 -14.13
C TRP A 114 2.49 10.52 -14.79
N GLU A 115 1.84 10.38 -15.93
CA GLU A 115 1.16 11.49 -16.57
C GLU A 115 -0.07 11.92 -15.75
N ARG A 116 -0.46 13.17 -15.91
CA ARG A 116 -1.60 13.75 -15.19
C ARG A 116 -2.90 12.96 -15.43
N THR A 117 -3.14 12.53 -16.65
CA THR A 117 -4.31 11.71 -17.03
C THR A 117 -4.39 10.43 -16.21
N LYS A 118 -3.25 9.77 -16.01
CA LYS A 118 -3.16 8.55 -15.19
C LYS A 118 -3.44 8.84 -13.71
N ILE A 119 -2.92 9.93 -13.18
CA ILE A 119 -3.20 10.36 -11.80
C ILE A 119 -4.70 10.64 -11.61
N GLU A 120 -5.32 11.38 -12.54
CA GLU A 120 -6.75 11.69 -12.51
C GLU A 120 -7.64 10.44 -12.62
N GLU A 121 -7.21 9.45 -13.40
CA GLU A 121 -7.89 8.14 -13.47
C GLU A 121 -7.85 7.43 -12.12
N HIS A 122 -6.69 7.39 -11.46
CA HIS A 122 -6.55 6.77 -10.15
C HIS A 122 -7.34 7.51 -9.07
N LEU A 123 -7.38 8.84 -9.10
CA LEU A 123 -8.23 9.63 -8.20
C LEU A 123 -9.71 9.29 -8.38
N ARG A 124 -10.17 9.18 -9.63
CA ARG A 124 -11.56 8.82 -9.94
C ARG A 124 -11.91 7.41 -9.51
N ARG A 125 -10.97 6.47 -9.60
CA ARG A 125 -11.14 5.10 -9.11
C ARG A 125 -11.31 5.06 -7.60
N GLY A 126 -10.59 5.92 -6.87
CA GLY A 126 -10.63 5.98 -5.41
C GLY A 126 -10.05 4.76 -4.71
N SER A 127 -10.45 4.58 -3.46
CA SER A 127 -10.08 3.44 -2.63
C SER A 127 -10.88 2.19 -2.99
N HIS A 128 -10.42 1.03 -2.54
CA HIS A 128 -11.15 -0.22 -2.67
C HIS A 128 -12.44 -0.19 -1.81
N SER A 129 -13.51 -0.83 -2.27
CA SER A 129 -14.83 -0.86 -1.56
C SER A 129 -14.75 -1.37 -0.12
N SER A 130 -13.78 -2.20 0.20
CA SER A 130 -13.55 -2.65 1.57
C SER A 130 -13.22 -1.53 2.56
N VAL A 131 -12.82 -0.35 2.08
CA VAL A 131 -12.62 0.85 2.92
C VAL A 131 -13.96 1.38 3.42
N ASP A 132 -14.99 1.36 2.57
CA ASP A 132 -16.35 1.82 2.92
C ASP A 132 -16.99 0.91 3.98
N GLU A 133 -16.71 -0.40 3.89
CA GLU A 133 -17.17 -1.38 4.88
C GLU A 133 -16.50 -1.22 6.25
N HIS A 134 -15.34 -0.58 6.32
CA HIS A 134 -14.52 -0.43 7.52
C HIS A 134 -14.09 1.02 7.77
N VAL A 135 -14.91 1.98 7.37
CA VAL A 135 -14.56 3.41 7.36
C VAL A 135 -14.09 3.94 8.73
N GLU A 136 -14.72 3.52 9.80
CA GLU A 136 -14.34 3.93 11.17
C GLU A 136 -12.95 3.42 11.54
N PHE A 137 -12.69 2.12 11.25
CA PHE A 137 -11.37 1.54 11.46
C PHE A 137 -10.29 2.26 10.66
N VAL A 138 -10.55 2.52 9.38
CA VAL A 138 -9.59 3.22 8.50
C VAL A 138 -9.32 4.62 9.01
N ARG A 139 -10.33 5.36 9.43
CA ARG A 139 -10.19 6.69 9.99
C ARG A 139 -9.33 6.72 11.25
N ASP A 140 -9.55 5.79 12.17
CA ASP A 140 -8.78 5.65 13.39
C ASP A 140 -7.32 5.29 13.09
N GLU A 141 -7.09 4.37 12.14
CA GLU A 141 -5.76 3.95 11.74
C GLU A 141 -4.97 5.08 11.10
N MET A 142 -5.62 5.85 10.22
CA MET A 142 -5.01 7.03 9.60
C MET A 142 -4.66 8.10 10.64
N ALA A 143 -5.54 8.34 11.60
CA ALA A 143 -5.28 9.29 12.68
C ALA A 143 -4.11 8.85 13.56
N ASP A 144 -4.06 7.57 13.95
CA ASP A 144 -2.98 6.98 14.75
C ASP A 144 -1.62 7.05 14.01
N PHE A 145 -1.61 6.73 12.71
CA PHE A 145 -0.38 6.80 11.91
C PHE A 145 0.10 8.24 11.68
N ALA A 146 -0.83 9.16 11.54
CA ALA A 146 -0.48 10.58 11.39
C ALA A 146 0.03 11.16 12.73
N GLU A 147 -0.56 10.79 13.87
CA GLU A 147 -0.10 11.18 15.20
C GLU A 147 1.31 10.65 15.49
N LYS A 148 1.59 9.43 15.08
CA LYS A 148 2.92 8.81 15.21
C LYS A 148 3.95 9.33 14.19
N GLY A 149 3.54 10.17 13.26
CA GLY A 149 4.43 10.66 12.18
C GLY A 149 4.76 9.64 11.11
N PHE A 150 4.06 8.49 11.05
CA PHE A 150 4.26 7.50 9.99
C PHE A 150 3.65 7.95 8.68
N TRP A 151 2.57 8.73 8.75
CA TRP A 151 1.86 9.27 7.60
C TRP A 151 1.68 10.78 7.73
N ALA A 152 1.72 11.46 6.61
CA ALA A 152 1.20 12.82 6.48
C ALA A 152 -0.11 12.76 5.70
N VAL A 153 -1.14 13.41 6.20
CA VAL A 153 -2.43 13.55 5.51
C VAL A 153 -2.48 14.93 4.90
N LEU A 154 -2.54 14.99 3.57
CA LEU A 154 -2.52 16.24 2.80
C LEU A 154 -3.64 16.23 1.76
N PRO A 155 -4.24 17.40 1.45
CA PRO A 155 -5.12 17.55 0.29
C PRO A 155 -4.34 17.26 -0.99
N TYR A 156 -4.99 16.67 -1.99
CA TYR A 156 -4.40 16.44 -3.30
C TYR A 156 -3.85 17.72 -3.94
N GLU A 157 -4.56 18.83 -3.77
CA GLU A 157 -4.17 20.13 -4.30
C GLU A 157 -2.77 20.59 -3.88
N GLU A 158 -2.35 20.23 -2.66
CA GLU A 158 -1.03 20.56 -2.11
C GLU A 158 0.10 19.73 -2.71
N VAL A 159 -0.21 18.57 -3.27
CA VAL A 159 0.82 17.61 -3.76
C VAL A 159 0.74 17.33 -5.26
N LYS A 160 -0.29 17.79 -5.95
CA LYS A 160 -0.52 17.51 -7.38
C LYS A 160 0.62 17.97 -8.31
N HIS A 161 1.45 18.92 -7.86
CA HIS A 161 2.57 19.45 -8.63
C HIS A 161 3.83 18.56 -8.55
N LEU A 162 3.84 17.57 -7.66
CA LEU A 162 5.00 16.69 -7.48
C LEU A 162 5.13 15.74 -8.67
N LYS A 163 6.25 15.83 -9.40
CA LYS A 163 6.53 14.99 -10.58
C LYS A 163 6.65 13.50 -10.24
N THR A 164 6.98 13.18 -9.00
CA THR A 164 7.15 11.81 -8.51
C THR A 164 5.87 11.24 -7.89
N LEU A 165 4.76 11.99 -7.93
CA LEU A 165 3.49 11.56 -7.33
C LEU A 165 2.99 10.27 -7.96
N ARG A 166 2.62 9.33 -7.09
CA ARG A 166 1.96 8.08 -7.44
C ARG A 166 0.83 7.82 -6.47
N LEU A 167 -0.23 7.24 -6.96
CA LEU A 167 -1.42 6.95 -6.17
C LEU A 167 -1.63 5.44 -6.10
N SER A 168 -1.73 4.92 -4.89
CA SER A 168 -2.15 3.56 -4.62
C SER A 168 -3.55 3.56 -4.00
N PRO A 169 -4.46 2.67 -4.42
CA PRO A 169 -5.75 2.55 -3.79
C PRO A 169 -5.58 1.99 -2.38
N LEU A 170 -6.22 2.64 -1.42
CA LEU A 170 -6.29 2.13 -0.06
C LEU A 170 -7.26 0.95 -0.01
N GLY A 171 -6.91 -0.10 0.71
CA GLY A 171 -7.76 -1.25 0.93
C GLY A 171 -7.77 -1.68 2.40
N CYS A 172 -8.80 -2.43 2.79
CA CYS A 172 -8.93 -2.99 4.12
C CYS A 172 -9.18 -4.50 4.03
N VAL A 173 -8.34 -5.30 4.69
CA VAL A 173 -8.46 -6.75 4.70
C VAL A 173 -8.96 -7.21 6.07
N PRO A 174 -10.16 -7.77 6.17
CA PRO A 174 -10.65 -8.36 7.41
C PRO A 174 -9.80 -9.56 7.79
N GLN A 175 -9.47 -9.68 9.08
CA GLN A 175 -8.71 -10.78 9.62
C GLN A 175 -9.58 -11.57 10.60
N ARG A 176 -9.55 -12.91 10.51
CA ARG A 176 -10.35 -13.76 11.40
C ARG A 176 -9.86 -13.62 12.85
N GLY A 177 -10.76 -13.15 13.74
CA GLY A 177 -10.48 -12.99 15.16
C GLY A 177 -9.44 -11.92 15.51
N ARG A 178 -9.10 -11.05 14.56
CA ARG A 178 -8.15 -9.94 14.74
C ARG A 178 -8.70 -8.65 14.17
N ARG A 179 -8.05 -7.54 14.53
CA ARG A 179 -8.26 -6.23 13.93
C ARG A 179 -8.07 -6.30 12.40
N PRO A 180 -8.88 -5.65 11.59
CA PRO A 180 -8.63 -5.53 10.15
C PRO A 180 -7.24 -4.97 9.86
N ARG A 181 -6.72 -5.23 8.67
CA ARG A 181 -5.42 -4.72 8.24
C ARG A 181 -5.62 -3.74 7.09
N LEU A 182 -5.04 -2.56 7.24
CA LEU A 182 -4.95 -1.58 6.17
C LEU A 182 -3.85 -2.00 5.19
N ILE A 183 -4.12 -1.85 3.89
CA ILE A 183 -3.18 -2.11 2.80
C ILE A 183 -3.18 -0.94 1.82
N VAL A 184 -2.00 -0.66 1.26
CA VAL A 184 -1.74 0.39 0.26
C VAL A 184 -1.15 -0.23 -1.00
#